data_4308ac1b19f06cb4d84b209bc834f239
#
_entry.id   4308ac1b19f06cb4d84b209bc834f239
#
_cell.length_a   1.000
_cell.length_b   1.000
_cell.length_c   1.000
_cell.angle_alpha   90.00
_cell.angle_beta   90.00
_cell.angle_gamma   90.00
#
_symmetry.space_group_name_H-M   'P 1'
#
loop_
_entity.id
_entity.type
_entity.pdbx_description
1 polymer ?
#
loop_
_entity_poly.entity_id
_entity_poly.type
_entity_poly.pdbx_seq_one_letter_code
_entity_poly.pdbx_strand_id
1 'polypeptide(L)'
;MSAFDTTAPSDTVTAAAGSKRGRGRIWRRLLRNPLTVFGLLWIALLLVCFVAPWLLANHDPVRQDVSLTRLRELPSGEHWLGTDAYGRDLYSRVVWGGRLAIKAILIALGLATAIGIPVGLLSGWRGGRIDRAIMWVVDVLFSLPLILLALAIVGALGTGLVPAMIAVGVLLSTRFARLTRGVALAEREELYVDAARISGLSTAAILRRYILPNVWPVLIVQISIISGVILLVGAVLSFLGVGSPPDSYDWGAMLNQGREQVLAFPYQVVPSAAAIVLTVLAFNLVGDGVRDAIGHSSAAAPRRRGERAERARRAEPAPTGEHAEDALLSVRGLTVEFPGGDRGPARVVDGVGFAVRRGE
;
A
#
# COMPACT_ATOMS: atom_id res chain seq x y z
N MET A 1 11.74 -15.51 -67.69
CA MET A 1 12.30 -14.27 -67.10
C MET A 1 11.12 -13.45 -66.63
N SER A 2 10.71 -13.61 -65.40
CA SER A 2 9.62 -12.82 -64.78
C SER A 2 10.09 -12.37 -63.41
N ALA A 3 10.08 -11.05 -63.23
CA ALA A 3 10.61 -10.32 -62.12
C ALA A 3 9.75 -10.57 -60.88
N PHE A 4 10.41 -10.92 -59.77
CA PHE A 4 9.82 -10.89 -58.42
C PHE A 4 9.77 -9.46 -57.91
N ASP A 5 8.57 -8.94 -57.78
CA ASP A 5 8.30 -7.64 -57.17
C ASP A 5 8.19 -7.84 -55.64
N THR A 6 9.23 -7.42 -54.92
CA THR A 6 9.34 -7.47 -53.46
C THR A 6 9.03 -6.09 -52.90
N THR A 7 7.75 -5.72 -52.78
CA THR A 7 7.32 -4.60 -51.94
C THR A 7 6.90 -5.14 -50.58
N ALA A 8 7.85 -5.12 -49.64
CA ALA A 8 7.57 -5.30 -48.22
C ALA A 8 6.94 -4.02 -47.66
N PRO A 9 5.80 -4.07 -46.94
CA PRO A 9 5.29 -2.94 -46.22
C PRO A 9 6.19 -2.64 -45.02
N SER A 10 6.74 -1.46 -45.00
CA SER A 10 7.45 -0.88 -43.85
C SER A 10 6.45 -0.57 -42.73
N ASP A 11 6.19 -1.57 -41.86
CA ASP A 11 5.53 -1.32 -40.59
C ASP A 11 6.49 -0.58 -39.67
N THR A 12 6.39 0.74 -39.71
CA THR A 12 6.97 1.63 -38.70
C THR A 12 6.32 1.30 -37.36
N VAL A 13 7.06 0.60 -36.52
CA VAL A 13 6.75 0.35 -35.11
C VAL A 13 6.68 1.71 -34.39
N THR A 14 5.50 2.27 -34.26
CA THR A 14 5.19 3.40 -33.38
C THR A 14 5.14 2.92 -31.92
N ALA A 15 6.31 2.55 -31.39
CA ALA A 15 6.51 2.40 -29.96
C ALA A 15 6.83 3.77 -29.37
N ALA A 16 5.98 4.28 -28.50
CA ALA A 16 6.19 5.34 -27.51
C ALA A 16 5.11 6.44 -27.43
N ALA A 17 3.82 6.07 -27.46
CA ALA A 17 2.77 7.05 -27.09
C ALA A 17 1.86 6.57 -25.93
N GLY A 18 2.21 5.48 -25.24
CA GLY A 18 1.34 4.84 -24.21
C GLY A 18 1.42 5.44 -22.79
N SER A 19 2.51 6.12 -22.41
CA SER A 19 2.77 6.39 -20.98
C SER A 19 2.04 7.61 -20.40
N LYS A 20 1.73 8.62 -21.18
CA LYS A 20 1.05 9.85 -20.71
C LYS A 20 -0.47 9.69 -20.54
N ARG A 21 -1.13 8.84 -21.31
CA ARG A 21 -2.58 8.58 -21.21
C ARG A 21 -2.96 7.74 -19.98
N GLY A 22 -2.06 6.91 -19.43
CA GLY A 22 -2.29 6.07 -18.26
C GLY A 22 -2.38 6.87 -16.96
N ARG A 23 -1.49 7.82 -16.73
CA ARG A 23 -1.44 8.65 -15.51
C ARG A 23 -2.71 9.48 -15.29
N GLY A 24 -3.22 10.14 -16.31
CA GLY A 24 -4.43 10.94 -16.19
C GLY A 24 -5.67 10.10 -15.86
N ARG A 25 -5.74 8.83 -16.29
CA ARG A 25 -6.84 7.93 -15.99
C ARG A 25 -6.83 7.47 -14.53
N ILE A 26 -5.65 7.23 -13.95
CA ILE A 26 -5.49 6.85 -12.53
C ILE A 26 -5.95 8.00 -11.63
N TRP A 27 -5.46 9.23 -11.86
CA TRP A 27 -5.86 10.41 -11.10
C TRP A 27 -7.36 10.69 -11.18
N ARG A 28 -7.95 10.58 -12.37
CA ARG A 28 -9.39 10.79 -12.57
C ARG A 28 -10.25 9.75 -11.82
N ARG A 29 -9.75 8.53 -11.64
CA ARG A 29 -10.42 7.47 -10.85
C ARG A 29 -10.28 7.71 -9.36
N LEU A 30 -9.09 8.06 -8.87
CA LEU A 30 -8.86 8.43 -7.47
C LEU A 30 -9.80 9.54 -7.02
N LEU A 31 -9.94 10.59 -7.84
CA LEU A 31 -10.81 11.75 -7.53
C LEU A 31 -12.31 11.47 -7.69
N ARG A 32 -12.72 10.32 -8.24
CA ARG A 32 -14.14 9.93 -8.35
C ARG A 32 -14.65 9.19 -7.11
N ASN A 33 -13.78 8.64 -6.30
CA ASN A 33 -14.16 7.97 -5.06
C ASN A 33 -14.15 8.99 -3.91
N PRO A 34 -15.29 9.33 -3.30
CA PRO A 34 -15.38 10.34 -2.25
C PRO A 34 -14.57 9.97 -1.02
N LEU A 35 -14.44 8.68 -0.68
CA LEU A 35 -13.63 8.22 0.44
C LEU A 35 -12.13 8.46 0.19
N THR A 36 -11.67 8.20 -1.03
CA THR A 36 -10.29 8.48 -1.41
C THR A 36 -9.99 9.98 -1.38
N VAL A 37 -10.95 10.81 -1.84
CA VAL A 37 -10.82 12.27 -1.79
C VAL A 37 -10.73 12.76 -0.35
N PHE A 38 -11.58 12.24 0.55
CA PHE A 38 -11.48 12.54 1.98
C PHE A 38 -10.08 12.20 2.54
N GLY A 39 -9.57 10.99 2.25
CA GLY A 39 -8.24 10.58 2.68
C GLY A 39 -7.13 11.50 2.16
N LEU A 40 -7.20 11.90 0.88
CA LEU A 40 -6.24 12.83 0.28
C LEU A 40 -6.29 14.22 0.90
N LEU A 41 -7.49 14.76 1.18
CA LEU A 41 -7.66 16.04 1.85
C LEU A 41 -7.11 16.01 3.27
N TRP A 42 -7.36 14.92 4.02
CA TRP A 42 -6.81 14.75 5.37
C TRP A 42 -5.29 14.67 5.36
N ILE A 43 -4.69 13.90 4.43
CA ILE A 43 -3.23 13.84 4.28
C ILE A 43 -2.66 15.21 3.86
N ALA A 44 -3.34 15.96 2.99
CA ALA A 44 -2.94 17.31 2.63
C ALA A 44 -2.96 18.25 3.85
N LEU A 45 -3.98 18.16 4.71
CA LEU A 45 -4.05 18.89 5.97
C LEU A 45 -2.88 18.52 6.90
N LEU A 46 -2.56 17.23 7.02
CA LEU A 46 -1.40 16.77 7.79
C LEU A 46 -0.07 17.29 7.25
N LEU A 47 0.06 17.39 5.92
CA LEU A 47 1.25 18.01 5.30
C LEU A 47 1.35 19.49 5.62
N VAL A 48 0.23 20.20 5.71
CA VAL A 48 0.24 21.61 6.20
C VAL A 48 0.66 21.64 7.67
N CYS A 49 0.13 20.75 8.52
CA CYS A 49 0.56 20.62 9.92
C CYS A 49 2.06 20.30 10.04
N PHE A 50 2.61 19.52 9.11
CA PHE A 50 4.04 19.18 9.09
C PHE A 50 4.93 20.37 8.72
N VAL A 51 4.58 21.09 7.64
CA VAL A 51 5.41 22.17 7.09
C VAL A 51 5.22 23.47 7.87
N ALA A 52 3.97 23.83 8.15
CA ALA A 52 3.60 25.14 8.69
C ALA A 52 2.49 25.03 9.75
N PRO A 53 2.74 24.32 10.89
CA PRO A 53 1.73 24.15 11.94
C PRO A 53 1.26 25.50 12.51
N TRP A 54 2.12 26.52 12.50
CA TRP A 54 1.82 27.87 12.99
C TRP A 54 0.72 28.59 12.19
N LEU A 55 0.41 28.13 10.96
CA LEU A 55 -0.72 28.69 10.20
C LEU A 55 -2.08 28.25 10.73
N LEU A 56 -2.11 27.11 11.39
CA LEU A 56 -3.35 26.50 11.90
C LEU A 56 -3.46 26.62 13.41
N ALA A 57 -2.33 26.57 14.15
CA ALA A 57 -2.31 26.65 15.58
C ALA A 57 -2.56 28.09 16.05
N ASN A 58 -3.46 28.25 17.02
CA ASN A 58 -3.82 29.56 17.58
C ASN A 58 -2.89 29.97 18.72
N HIS A 59 -2.29 28.98 19.41
CA HIS A 59 -1.43 29.19 20.58
C HIS A 59 -0.14 28.39 20.45
N ASP A 60 0.84 28.74 21.32
CA ASP A 60 2.05 27.92 21.46
C ASP A 60 1.69 26.58 22.13
N PRO A 61 2.02 25.41 21.53
CA PRO A 61 1.65 24.10 22.04
C PRO A 61 2.34 23.71 23.35
N VAL A 62 3.40 24.45 23.74
CA VAL A 62 4.22 24.17 24.93
C VAL A 62 3.93 25.16 26.05
N ARG A 63 3.38 26.34 25.73
CA ARG A 63 3.10 27.36 26.70
C ARG A 63 2.09 26.87 27.73
N GLN A 64 2.48 26.92 28.99
CA GLN A 64 1.65 26.55 30.12
C GLN A 64 1.02 27.83 30.74
N ASP A 65 -0.27 27.77 30.99
CA ASP A 65 -0.95 28.77 31.82
C ASP A 65 -1.39 28.10 33.13
N VAL A 66 -0.61 28.33 34.16
CA VAL A 66 -0.81 27.70 35.50
C VAL A 66 -1.84 28.42 36.37
N SER A 67 -2.56 29.41 35.83
CA SER A 67 -3.67 30.02 36.55
C SER A 67 -4.75 28.97 36.81
N LEU A 68 -5.29 28.90 38.02
CA LEU A 68 -6.28 27.90 38.42
C LEU A 68 -7.52 27.87 37.51
N THR A 69 -7.84 28.99 36.87
CA THR A 69 -8.97 29.16 35.97
C THR A 69 -8.69 28.59 34.58
N ARG A 70 -7.43 28.37 34.18
CA ARG A 70 -7.01 27.91 32.88
C ARG A 70 -6.63 26.42 32.87
N LEU A 71 -6.46 25.81 34.03
CA LEU A 71 -6.21 24.38 34.15
C LEU A 71 -7.47 23.59 33.82
N ARG A 72 -7.38 22.71 32.82
CA ARG A 72 -8.52 21.86 32.37
C ARG A 72 -9.76 22.69 32.00
N GLU A 73 -9.56 23.82 31.34
CA GLU A 73 -10.64 24.61 30.78
C GLU A 73 -11.41 23.82 29.74
N LEU A 74 -12.74 23.89 29.81
CA LEU A 74 -13.61 23.30 28.80
C LEU A 74 -13.47 24.02 27.46
N PRO A 75 -13.85 23.42 26.35
CA PRO A 75 -13.87 24.06 25.04
C PRO A 75 -14.55 25.43 25.10
N SER A 76 -13.84 26.46 24.67
CA SER A 76 -14.24 27.87 24.71
C SER A 76 -13.88 28.60 23.42
N GLY A 77 -14.27 29.86 23.28
CA GLY A 77 -13.91 30.71 22.14
C GLY A 77 -12.40 30.98 22.02
N GLU A 78 -11.70 30.98 23.17
CA GLU A 78 -10.24 31.14 23.21
C GLU A 78 -9.50 29.82 23.02
N HIS A 79 -9.97 28.74 23.66
CA HIS A 79 -9.43 27.39 23.56
C HIS A 79 -10.46 26.44 22.93
N TRP A 80 -10.44 26.28 21.62
CA TRP A 80 -11.45 25.53 20.84
C TRP A 80 -11.68 24.09 21.31
N LEU A 81 -10.64 23.42 21.76
CA LEU A 81 -10.73 22.06 22.30
C LEU A 81 -10.47 22.02 23.83
N GLY A 82 -10.42 23.19 24.46
CA GLY A 82 -10.08 23.32 25.87
C GLY A 82 -8.58 23.20 26.14
N THR A 83 -8.23 23.08 27.42
CA THR A 83 -6.84 22.96 27.88
C THR A 83 -6.59 21.66 28.62
N ASP A 84 -5.32 21.27 28.69
CA ASP A 84 -4.88 20.07 29.41
C ASP A 84 -4.66 20.38 30.93
N ALA A 85 -4.13 19.36 31.64
CA ALA A 85 -3.85 19.49 33.08
C ALA A 85 -2.82 20.57 33.43
N TYR A 86 -2.09 21.10 32.47
CA TYR A 86 -1.05 22.11 32.61
C TYR A 86 -1.46 23.47 31.99
N GLY A 87 -2.73 23.62 31.58
CA GLY A 87 -3.24 24.84 30.95
C GLY A 87 -2.74 25.03 29.49
N ARG A 88 -2.27 23.98 28.81
CA ARG A 88 -1.82 24.07 27.44
C ARG A 88 -2.98 23.86 26.48
N ASP A 89 -3.03 24.63 25.38
CA ASP A 89 -4.10 24.54 24.38
C ASP A 89 -4.10 23.21 23.63
N LEU A 90 -5.18 22.43 23.77
CA LEU A 90 -5.31 21.11 23.16
C LEU A 90 -5.37 21.16 21.63
N TYR A 91 -6.04 22.19 21.06
CA TYR A 91 -6.13 22.32 19.59
C TYR A 91 -4.75 22.53 18.97
N SER A 92 -3.98 23.48 19.49
CA SER A 92 -2.62 23.74 19.01
C SER A 92 -1.71 22.53 19.19
N ARG A 93 -1.85 21.78 20.28
CA ARG A 93 -1.11 20.53 20.51
C ARG A 93 -1.48 19.44 19.48
N VAL A 94 -2.75 19.31 19.12
CA VAL A 94 -3.18 18.36 18.06
C VAL A 94 -2.59 18.75 16.70
N VAL A 95 -2.61 20.03 16.36
CA VAL A 95 -2.04 20.55 15.10
C VAL A 95 -0.53 20.28 15.04
N TRP A 96 0.21 20.64 16.08
CA TRP A 96 1.65 20.40 16.15
C TRP A 96 1.99 18.89 16.25
N GLY A 97 1.10 18.09 16.83
CA GLY A 97 1.20 16.62 16.85
C GLY A 97 1.22 16.01 15.45
N GLY A 98 0.49 16.61 14.51
CA GLY A 98 0.55 16.22 13.09
C GLY A 98 1.97 16.30 12.50
N ARG A 99 2.78 17.28 12.95
CA ARG A 99 4.20 17.38 12.56
C ARG A 99 5.02 16.20 13.06
N LEU A 100 4.81 15.79 14.33
CA LEU A 100 5.51 14.61 14.88
C LEU A 100 5.03 13.32 14.23
N ALA A 101 3.74 13.19 13.92
CA ALA A 101 3.16 12.05 13.23
C ALA A 101 3.78 11.84 11.85
N ILE A 102 3.88 12.87 11.02
CA ILE A 102 4.53 12.79 9.71
C ILE A 102 6.04 12.51 9.86
N LYS A 103 6.73 13.14 10.82
CA LYS A 103 8.14 12.85 11.09
C LYS A 103 8.35 11.39 11.46
N ALA A 104 7.49 10.81 12.30
CA ALA A 104 7.52 9.39 12.66
C ALA A 104 7.36 8.50 11.43
N ILE A 105 6.36 8.78 10.59
CA ILE A 105 6.11 8.03 9.36
C ILE A 105 7.32 8.12 8.42
N LEU A 106 7.88 9.29 8.19
CA LEU A 106 9.02 9.47 7.29
C LEU A 106 10.26 8.69 7.74
N ILE A 107 10.57 8.69 9.04
CA ILE A 107 11.72 7.95 9.59
C ILE A 107 11.50 6.45 9.43
N ALA A 108 10.39 5.92 9.96
CA ALA A 108 10.15 4.49 9.97
C ALA A 108 9.91 3.92 8.56
N LEU A 109 9.10 4.59 7.73
CA LEU A 109 8.81 4.17 6.37
C LEU A 109 10.05 4.29 5.47
N GLY A 110 10.80 5.38 5.61
CA GLY A 110 12.06 5.56 4.89
C GLY A 110 13.03 4.42 5.15
N LEU A 111 13.21 4.06 6.43
CA LEU A 111 14.11 2.95 6.81
C LEU A 111 13.53 1.59 6.36
N ALA A 112 12.23 1.37 6.54
CA ALA A 112 11.57 0.12 6.12
C ALA A 112 11.70 -0.15 4.62
N THR A 113 11.53 0.90 3.80
CA THR A 113 11.66 0.78 2.34
C THR A 113 13.13 0.71 1.90
N ALA A 114 14.02 1.50 2.51
CA ALA A 114 15.44 1.50 2.18
C ALA A 114 16.12 0.16 2.47
N ILE A 115 15.67 -0.58 3.48
CA ILE A 115 16.16 -1.93 3.79
C ILE A 115 15.36 -2.99 3.05
N GLY A 116 14.02 -2.94 3.17
CA GLY A 116 13.16 -4.03 2.73
C GLY A 116 13.15 -4.22 1.20
N ILE A 117 13.12 -3.13 0.42
CA ILE A 117 13.07 -3.22 -1.04
C ILE A 117 14.35 -3.86 -1.60
N PRO A 118 15.58 -3.39 -1.28
CA PRO A 118 16.80 -4.02 -1.78
C PRO A 118 16.95 -5.47 -1.32
N VAL A 119 16.65 -5.76 -0.05
CA VAL A 119 16.72 -7.13 0.50
C VAL A 119 15.75 -8.06 -0.23
N GLY A 120 14.51 -7.62 -0.48
CA GLY A 120 13.52 -8.39 -1.22
C GLY A 120 13.89 -8.61 -2.68
N LEU A 121 14.39 -7.57 -3.37
CA LEU A 121 14.88 -7.69 -4.75
C LEU A 121 16.07 -8.68 -4.84
N LEU A 122 17.04 -8.57 -3.93
CA LEU A 122 18.19 -9.46 -3.90
C LEU A 122 17.77 -10.92 -3.67
N SER A 123 16.89 -11.15 -2.70
CA SER A 123 16.35 -12.45 -2.35
C SER A 123 15.58 -13.07 -3.53
N GLY A 124 14.62 -12.35 -4.09
CA GLY A 124 13.82 -12.81 -5.22
C GLY A 124 14.64 -13.07 -6.49
N TRP A 125 15.67 -12.23 -6.76
CA TRP A 125 16.51 -12.38 -7.92
C TRP A 125 17.49 -13.55 -7.80
N ARG A 126 18.22 -13.65 -6.68
CA ARG A 126 19.25 -14.68 -6.49
C ARG A 126 18.65 -16.06 -6.28
N GLY A 127 17.59 -16.17 -5.50
CA GLY A 127 16.99 -17.46 -5.14
C GLY A 127 17.94 -18.38 -4.34
N GLY A 128 17.62 -19.66 -4.29
CA GLY A 128 18.48 -20.72 -3.74
C GLY A 128 18.84 -20.52 -2.26
N ARG A 129 20.13 -20.71 -1.92
CA ARG A 129 20.63 -20.65 -0.52
C ARG A 129 20.60 -19.23 0.05
N ILE A 130 20.87 -18.22 -0.78
CA ILE A 130 20.87 -16.79 -0.37
C ILE A 130 19.46 -16.37 -0.01
N ASP A 131 18.49 -16.68 -0.85
CA ASP A 131 17.07 -16.42 -0.59
C ASP A 131 16.63 -17.08 0.73
N ARG A 132 16.99 -18.36 0.92
CA ARG A 132 16.63 -19.09 2.13
C ARG A 132 17.24 -18.47 3.40
N ALA A 133 18.51 -18.05 3.36
CA ALA A 133 19.17 -17.42 4.49
C ALA A 133 18.54 -16.05 4.83
N ILE A 134 18.25 -15.22 3.82
CA ILE A 134 17.61 -13.92 4.00
C ILE A 134 16.21 -14.11 4.59
N MET A 135 15.41 -15.00 4.00
CA MET A 135 14.05 -15.25 4.47
C MET A 135 14.01 -15.86 5.86
N TRP A 136 14.98 -16.69 6.24
CA TRP A 136 15.09 -17.19 7.59
C TRP A 136 15.23 -16.05 8.62
N VAL A 137 16.11 -15.07 8.35
CA VAL A 137 16.24 -13.88 9.23
C VAL A 137 14.94 -13.07 9.26
N VAL A 138 14.31 -12.85 8.10
CA VAL A 138 13.02 -12.16 7.99
C VAL A 138 11.94 -12.88 8.76
N ASP A 139 11.91 -14.22 8.73
CA ASP A 139 10.92 -15.04 9.41
C ASP A 139 11.12 -15.02 10.94
N VAL A 140 12.37 -15.07 11.42
CA VAL A 140 12.70 -14.90 12.84
C VAL A 140 12.22 -13.55 13.36
N LEU A 141 12.52 -12.46 12.65
CA LEU A 141 12.06 -11.12 13.05
C LEU A 141 10.53 -11.01 13.03
N PHE A 142 9.89 -11.67 12.08
CA PHE A 142 8.43 -11.61 11.92
C PHE A 142 7.68 -12.49 12.91
N SER A 143 8.32 -13.52 13.50
CA SER A 143 7.70 -14.41 14.49
C SER A 143 7.50 -13.73 15.85
N LEU A 144 8.24 -12.64 16.12
CA LEU A 144 8.14 -11.91 17.37
C LEU A 144 7.05 -10.82 17.29
N PRO A 145 6.27 -10.62 18.36
CA PRO A 145 5.30 -9.54 18.42
C PRO A 145 5.97 -8.18 18.22
N LEU A 146 5.52 -7.43 17.19
CA LEU A 146 6.12 -6.17 16.75
C LEU A 146 6.39 -5.19 17.90
N ILE A 147 5.40 -5.00 18.79
CA ILE A 147 5.49 -4.04 19.89
C ILE A 147 6.53 -4.51 20.93
N LEU A 148 6.58 -5.79 21.26
CA LEU A 148 7.54 -6.31 22.23
C LEU A 148 8.98 -6.16 21.75
N LEU A 149 9.22 -6.47 20.46
CA LEU A 149 10.54 -6.34 19.88
C LEU A 149 10.94 -4.86 19.72
N ALA A 150 9.98 -3.98 19.37
CA ALA A 150 10.22 -2.54 19.34
C ALA A 150 10.60 -2.01 20.74
N LEU A 151 9.91 -2.44 21.79
CA LEU A 151 10.24 -2.08 23.19
C LEU A 151 11.64 -2.54 23.59
N ALA A 152 12.03 -3.76 23.23
CA ALA A 152 13.37 -4.29 23.51
C ALA A 152 14.47 -3.46 22.81
N ILE A 153 14.25 -3.11 21.54
CA ILE A 153 15.20 -2.28 20.77
C ILE A 153 15.29 -0.85 21.35
N VAL A 154 14.16 -0.25 21.71
CA VAL A 154 14.12 1.09 22.34
C VAL A 154 14.81 1.05 23.71
N GLY A 155 14.62 -0.02 24.48
CA GLY A 155 15.33 -0.22 25.74
C GLY A 155 16.86 -0.21 25.59
N ALA A 156 17.38 -0.70 24.46
CA ALA A 156 18.79 -0.70 24.15
C ALA A 156 19.30 0.63 23.54
N LEU A 157 18.50 1.28 22.70
CA LEU A 157 18.86 2.53 21.99
C LEU A 157 18.58 3.80 22.79
N GLY A 158 17.78 3.70 23.86
CA GLY A 158 17.24 4.82 24.60
C GLY A 158 15.83 5.22 24.15
N THR A 159 15.12 5.92 25.04
CA THR A 159 13.75 6.41 24.78
C THR A 159 13.73 7.61 23.84
N GLY A 160 12.67 7.78 23.09
CA GLY A 160 12.47 8.93 22.21
C GLY A 160 11.83 8.56 20.88
N LEU A 161 11.28 9.56 20.17
CA LEU A 161 10.62 9.37 18.88
C LEU A 161 11.54 8.72 17.84
N VAL A 162 12.79 9.19 17.74
CA VAL A 162 13.73 8.71 16.70
C VAL A 162 14.15 7.26 16.94
N PRO A 163 14.64 6.86 18.14
CA PRO A 163 14.96 5.46 18.42
C PRO A 163 13.75 4.53 18.23
N ALA A 164 12.57 4.95 18.69
CA ALA A 164 11.34 4.19 18.51
C ALA A 164 11.01 3.96 17.02
N MET A 165 11.12 5.01 16.19
CA MET A 165 10.83 4.90 14.75
C MET A 165 11.92 4.14 13.98
N ILE A 166 13.16 4.15 14.42
CA ILE A 166 14.21 3.28 13.88
C ILE A 166 13.86 1.81 14.15
N ALA A 167 13.51 1.47 15.38
CA ALA A 167 13.09 0.11 15.73
C ALA A 167 11.91 -0.36 14.88
N VAL A 168 10.85 0.45 14.80
CA VAL A 168 9.65 0.16 14.00
C VAL A 168 10.01 0.02 12.52
N GLY A 169 10.84 0.91 11.96
CA GLY A 169 11.26 0.87 10.57
C GLY A 169 12.05 -0.39 10.20
N VAL A 170 13.00 -0.80 11.05
CA VAL A 170 13.75 -2.05 10.86
C VAL A 170 12.81 -3.25 10.87
N LEU A 171 11.88 -3.33 11.82
CA LEU A 171 10.94 -4.44 11.92
C LEU A 171 9.96 -4.49 10.75
N LEU A 172 9.45 -3.35 10.31
CA LEU A 172 8.53 -3.27 9.17
C LEU A 172 9.24 -3.46 7.82
N SER A 173 10.58 -3.38 7.75
CA SER A 173 11.33 -3.72 6.54
C SER A 173 11.10 -5.17 6.10
N THR A 174 10.81 -6.09 7.03
CA THR A 174 10.47 -7.49 6.76
C THR A 174 9.25 -7.64 5.87
N ARG A 175 8.23 -6.78 6.05
CA ARG A 175 7.02 -6.77 5.21
C ARG A 175 7.33 -6.33 3.79
N PHE A 176 8.15 -5.29 3.62
CA PHE A 176 8.61 -4.84 2.31
C PHE A 176 9.50 -5.87 1.64
N ALA A 177 10.39 -6.53 2.39
CA ALA A 177 11.26 -7.59 1.85
C ALA A 177 10.44 -8.76 1.30
N ARG A 178 9.46 -9.27 2.04
CA ARG A 178 8.59 -10.37 1.57
C ARG A 178 7.77 -9.99 0.35
N LEU A 179 7.17 -8.80 0.37
CA LEU A 179 6.36 -8.31 -0.75
C LEU A 179 7.19 -8.17 -2.02
N THR A 180 8.32 -7.47 -1.91
CA THR A 180 9.22 -7.22 -3.04
C THR A 180 9.82 -8.51 -3.58
N ARG A 181 10.18 -9.46 -2.69
CA ARG A 181 10.62 -10.80 -3.09
C ARG A 181 9.58 -11.53 -3.92
N GLY A 182 8.30 -11.54 -3.47
CA GLY A 182 7.22 -12.23 -4.18
C GLY A 182 7.05 -11.73 -5.61
N VAL A 183 7.02 -10.40 -5.79
CA VAL A 183 6.91 -9.79 -7.12
C VAL A 183 8.19 -10.04 -7.94
N ALA A 184 9.37 -9.92 -7.35
CA ALA A 184 10.64 -10.14 -8.06
C ALA A 184 10.80 -11.60 -8.55
N LEU A 185 10.28 -12.57 -7.78
CA LEU A 185 10.25 -13.99 -8.22
C LEU A 185 9.34 -14.19 -9.42
N ALA A 186 8.14 -13.62 -9.40
CA ALA A 186 7.20 -13.73 -10.52
C ALA A 186 7.76 -13.06 -11.78
N GLU A 187 8.26 -11.83 -11.66
CA GLU A 187 8.80 -11.07 -12.78
C GLU A 187 10.08 -11.68 -13.37
N ARG A 188 10.86 -12.39 -12.56
CA ARG A 188 12.10 -13.05 -13.01
C ARG A 188 11.86 -14.15 -14.06
N GLU A 189 10.69 -14.75 -14.05
CA GLU A 189 10.31 -15.86 -14.93
C GLU A 189 9.62 -15.38 -16.22
N GLU A 190 9.47 -14.07 -16.39
CA GLU A 190 8.83 -13.49 -17.56
C GLU A 190 9.77 -13.47 -18.80
N LEU A 191 9.22 -13.74 -19.97
CA LEU A 191 9.96 -13.83 -21.24
C LEU A 191 10.79 -12.59 -21.56
N TYR A 192 10.33 -11.40 -21.21
CA TYR A 192 11.08 -10.16 -21.45
C TYR A 192 12.35 -10.05 -20.60
N VAL A 193 12.37 -10.69 -19.42
CA VAL A 193 13.56 -10.76 -18.57
C VAL A 193 14.60 -11.70 -19.19
N ASP A 194 14.17 -12.83 -19.75
CA ASP A 194 15.06 -13.76 -20.47
C ASP A 194 15.63 -13.11 -21.73
N ALA A 195 14.81 -12.40 -22.48
CA ALA A 195 15.29 -11.61 -23.63
C ALA A 195 16.34 -10.58 -23.23
N ALA A 196 16.14 -9.90 -22.08
CA ALA A 196 17.10 -8.94 -21.55
C ALA A 196 18.42 -9.60 -21.12
N ARG A 197 18.38 -10.82 -20.57
CA ARG A 197 19.58 -11.62 -20.23
C ARG A 197 20.36 -12.03 -21.48
N ILE A 198 19.65 -12.55 -22.48
CA ILE A 198 20.26 -12.95 -23.78
C ILE A 198 20.90 -11.75 -24.48
N SER A 199 20.31 -10.56 -24.34
CA SER A 199 20.86 -9.30 -24.85
C SER A 199 22.09 -8.78 -24.07
N GLY A 200 22.58 -9.52 -23.07
CA GLY A 200 23.78 -9.18 -22.30
C GLY A 200 23.61 -8.08 -21.26
N LEU A 201 22.38 -7.73 -20.86
CA LEU A 201 22.15 -6.73 -19.84
C LEU A 201 22.61 -7.22 -18.46
N SER A 202 23.29 -6.33 -17.70
CA SER A 202 23.71 -6.65 -16.34
C SER A 202 22.52 -6.86 -15.40
N THR A 203 22.69 -7.70 -14.37
CA THR A 203 21.68 -7.94 -13.33
C THR A 203 21.13 -6.64 -12.73
N ALA A 204 21.99 -5.68 -12.41
CA ALA A 204 21.57 -4.40 -11.85
C ALA A 204 20.69 -3.59 -12.83
N ALA A 205 21.02 -3.65 -14.14
CA ALA A 205 20.22 -3.01 -15.18
C ALA A 205 18.84 -3.66 -15.31
N ILE A 206 18.77 -5.01 -15.26
CA ILE A 206 17.50 -5.74 -15.30
C ILE A 206 16.65 -5.42 -14.09
N LEU A 207 17.20 -5.50 -12.88
CA LEU A 207 16.48 -5.17 -11.64
C LEU A 207 15.92 -3.75 -11.66
N ARG A 208 16.73 -2.74 -12.06
CA ARG A 208 16.33 -1.34 -12.04
C ARG A 208 15.37 -0.97 -13.17
N ARG A 209 15.55 -1.54 -14.37
CA ARG A 209 14.83 -1.11 -15.58
C ARG A 209 13.57 -1.91 -15.86
N TYR A 210 13.53 -3.17 -15.42
CA TYR A 210 12.42 -4.08 -15.71
C TYR A 210 11.68 -4.51 -14.44
N ILE A 211 12.34 -5.01 -13.41
CA ILE A 211 11.68 -5.55 -12.23
C ILE A 211 11.16 -4.45 -11.32
N LEU A 212 11.99 -3.50 -10.91
CA LEU A 212 11.60 -2.45 -9.97
C LEU A 212 10.41 -1.61 -10.44
N PRO A 213 10.27 -1.22 -11.72
CA PRO A 213 9.08 -0.52 -12.20
C PRO A 213 7.79 -1.31 -12.05
N ASN A 214 7.84 -2.64 -12.16
CA ASN A 214 6.69 -3.52 -12.00
C ASN A 214 6.33 -3.76 -10.52
N VAL A 215 7.30 -3.62 -9.62
CA VAL A 215 7.08 -3.68 -8.16
C VAL A 215 6.40 -2.41 -7.63
N TRP A 216 6.65 -1.23 -8.24
CA TRP A 216 6.16 0.06 -7.74
C TRP A 216 4.66 0.13 -7.49
N PRO A 217 3.77 -0.35 -8.36
CA PRO A 217 2.32 -0.29 -8.11
C PRO A 217 1.91 -0.97 -6.81
N VAL A 218 2.51 -2.11 -6.51
CA VAL A 218 2.24 -2.87 -5.29
C VAL A 218 2.86 -2.18 -4.08
N LEU A 219 4.06 -1.61 -4.22
CA LEU A 219 4.73 -0.86 -3.16
C LEU A 219 3.96 0.40 -2.75
N ILE A 220 3.36 1.14 -3.68
CA ILE A 220 2.59 2.36 -3.36
C ILE A 220 1.40 2.03 -2.44
N VAL A 221 0.68 0.95 -2.73
CA VAL A 221 -0.40 0.46 -1.88
C VAL A 221 0.12 0.08 -0.50
N GLN A 222 1.23 -0.67 -0.46
CA GLN A 222 1.85 -1.10 0.79
C GLN A 222 2.37 0.08 1.63
N ILE A 223 2.94 1.10 1.00
CA ILE A 223 3.39 2.34 1.64
C ILE A 223 2.23 3.01 2.36
N SER A 224 1.07 3.16 1.71
CA SER A 224 -0.11 3.76 2.32
C SER A 224 -0.56 2.98 3.57
N ILE A 225 -0.74 1.67 3.45
CA ILE A 225 -1.19 0.83 4.57
C ILE A 225 -0.18 0.88 5.74
N ILE A 226 1.11 0.74 5.44
CA ILE A 226 2.16 0.72 6.46
C ILE A 226 2.32 2.08 7.14
N SER A 227 2.03 3.19 6.47
CA SER A 227 2.03 4.52 7.11
C SER A 227 1.02 4.59 8.26
N GLY A 228 -0.17 4.04 8.09
CA GLY A 228 -1.17 3.92 9.15
C GLY A 228 -0.69 3.02 10.31
N VAL A 229 -0.05 1.89 9.99
CA VAL A 229 0.53 0.98 11.01
C VAL A 229 1.65 1.67 11.79
N ILE A 230 2.55 2.39 11.12
CA ILE A 230 3.65 3.14 11.77
C ILE A 230 3.09 4.14 12.77
N LEU A 231 2.08 4.92 12.36
CA LEU A 231 1.45 5.89 13.23
C LEU A 231 0.83 5.23 14.47
N LEU A 232 0.08 4.14 14.28
CA LEU A 232 -0.57 3.43 15.38
C LEU A 232 0.47 2.85 16.35
N VAL A 233 1.50 2.18 15.84
CA VAL A 233 2.57 1.61 16.69
C VAL A 233 3.36 2.71 17.38
N GLY A 234 3.66 3.82 16.70
CA GLY A 234 4.31 4.98 17.28
C GLY A 234 3.48 5.59 18.42
N ALA A 235 2.18 5.74 18.21
CA ALA A 235 1.27 6.24 19.24
C ALA A 235 1.22 5.30 20.46
N VAL A 236 1.23 3.97 20.25
CA VAL A 236 1.30 2.99 21.35
C VAL A 236 2.62 3.10 22.12
N LEU A 237 3.75 3.21 21.43
CA LEU A 237 5.06 3.37 22.08
C LEU A 237 5.14 4.68 22.86
N SER A 238 4.61 5.79 22.34
CA SER A 238 4.53 7.07 23.04
C SER A 238 3.55 7.03 24.21
N PHE A 239 2.42 6.31 24.06
CA PHE A 239 1.47 6.04 25.14
C PHE A 239 2.10 5.23 26.28
N LEU A 240 2.99 4.30 25.97
CA LEU A 240 3.75 3.51 26.96
C LEU A 240 4.94 4.30 27.57
N GLY A 241 5.19 5.54 27.12
CA GLY A 241 6.26 6.41 27.62
C GLY A 241 7.65 6.14 27.08
N VAL A 242 7.79 5.29 26.06
CA VAL A 242 9.09 4.93 25.44
C VAL A 242 9.30 5.60 24.07
N GLY A 243 8.25 6.17 23.49
CA GLY A 243 8.31 6.98 22.28
C GLY A 243 8.70 8.44 22.56
N SER A 244 7.81 9.37 22.22
CA SER A 244 8.04 10.78 22.48
C SER A 244 8.01 11.08 23.99
N PRO A 245 8.77 12.09 24.47
CA PRO A 245 8.73 12.51 25.88
C PRO A 245 7.31 12.82 26.35
N PRO A 246 7.00 12.61 27.64
CA PRO A 246 5.65 12.86 28.18
C PRO A 246 5.15 14.28 27.95
N ASP A 247 6.02 15.29 27.98
CA ASP A 247 5.64 16.69 27.78
C ASP A 247 5.45 17.10 26.32
N SER A 248 5.72 16.20 25.38
CA SER A 248 5.57 16.49 23.96
C SER A 248 4.11 16.63 23.55
N TYR A 249 3.89 17.25 22.40
CA TYR A 249 2.59 17.32 21.74
C TYR A 249 2.32 16.12 20.81
N ASP A 250 3.03 15.00 21.02
CA ASP A 250 2.75 13.73 20.32
C ASP A 250 1.39 13.17 20.75
N TRP A 251 0.59 12.72 19.79
CA TRP A 251 -0.77 12.27 20.08
C TRP A 251 -0.82 11.08 21.03
N GLY A 252 0.15 10.15 20.96
CA GLY A 252 0.26 9.03 21.90
C GLY A 252 0.63 9.48 23.31
N ALA A 253 1.54 10.45 23.45
CA ALA A 253 1.88 11.06 24.73
C ALA A 253 0.71 11.85 25.33
N MET A 254 -0.06 12.58 24.49
CA MET A 254 -1.29 13.27 24.93
C MET A 254 -2.35 12.29 25.44
N LEU A 255 -2.51 11.13 24.80
CA LEU A 255 -3.40 10.06 25.30
C LEU A 255 -2.94 9.53 26.66
N ASN A 256 -1.64 9.33 26.83
CA ASN A 256 -1.08 8.91 28.14
C ASN A 256 -1.38 9.92 29.24
N GLN A 257 -1.16 11.22 28.97
CA GLN A 257 -1.44 12.29 29.95
C GLN A 257 -2.92 12.36 30.35
N GLY A 258 -3.83 12.20 29.37
CA GLY A 258 -5.27 12.30 29.63
C GLY A 258 -5.91 11.06 30.26
N ARG A 259 -5.25 9.88 30.19
CA ARG A 259 -5.85 8.59 30.61
C ARG A 259 -6.27 8.55 32.08
N GLU A 260 -5.49 9.19 32.95
CA GLU A 260 -5.73 9.11 34.39
C GLU A 260 -7.02 9.83 34.82
N GLN A 261 -7.46 10.77 33.97
CA GLN A 261 -8.62 11.62 34.25
C GLN A 261 -9.71 11.52 33.18
N VAL A 262 -9.67 10.49 32.35
CA VAL A 262 -10.59 10.35 31.21
C VAL A 262 -12.07 10.33 31.61
N LEU A 263 -12.39 9.83 32.79
CA LEU A 263 -13.78 9.77 33.28
C LEU A 263 -14.31 11.16 33.71
N ALA A 264 -13.43 12.03 34.20
CA ALA A 264 -13.80 13.37 34.61
C ALA A 264 -13.70 14.38 33.46
N PHE A 265 -12.70 14.23 32.60
CA PHE A 265 -12.36 15.18 31.53
C PHE A 265 -12.11 14.48 30.21
N PRO A 266 -13.12 13.82 29.59
CA PRO A 266 -12.96 13.03 28.35
C PRO A 266 -12.47 13.85 27.16
N TYR A 267 -12.75 15.16 27.12
CA TYR A 267 -12.32 16.07 26.05
C TYR A 267 -10.79 16.17 25.92
N GLN A 268 -10.01 15.79 26.94
CA GLN A 268 -8.55 15.82 26.87
C GLN A 268 -7.97 14.70 25.97
N VAL A 269 -8.64 13.56 25.88
CA VAL A 269 -8.17 12.40 25.09
C VAL A 269 -8.82 12.31 23.72
N VAL A 270 -10.07 12.78 23.60
CA VAL A 270 -10.85 12.65 22.35
C VAL A 270 -10.16 13.29 21.14
N PRO A 271 -9.60 14.51 21.21
CA PRO A 271 -8.98 15.14 20.04
C PRO A 271 -7.76 14.37 19.50
N SER A 272 -6.88 13.92 20.40
CA SER A 272 -5.69 13.15 20.00
C SER A 272 -6.06 11.75 19.50
N ALA A 273 -7.03 11.08 20.13
CA ALA A 273 -7.56 9.80 19.65
C ALA A 273 -8.20 9.96 18.28
N ALA A 274 -9.04 10.98 18.07
CA ALA A 274 -9.66 11.27 16.79
C ALA A 274 -8.61 11.55 15.69
N ALA A 275 -7.57 12.31 15.99
CA ALA A 275 -6.48 12.61 15.07
C ALA A 275 -5.75 11.33 14.62
N ILE A 276 -5.46 10.39 15.54
CA ILE A 276 -4.86 9.10 15.22
C ILE A 276 -5.80 8.29 14.31
N VAL A 277 -7.07 8.12 14.71
CA VAL A 277 -8.04 7.30 13.96
C VAL A 277 -8.26 7.86 12.56
N LEU A 278 -8.50 9.17 12.43
CA LEU A 278 -8.71 9.81 11.13
C LEU A 278 -7.48 9.71 10.23
N THR A 279 -6.28 9.79 10.81
CA THR A 279 -5.03 9.67 10.03
C THR A 279 -4.81 8.24 9.54
N VAL A 280 -5.01 7.24 10.40
CA VAL A 280 -4.93 5.83 10.01
C VAL A 280 -5.96 5.52 8.93
N LEU A 281 -7.20 5.99 9.12
CA LEU A 281 -8.28 5.83 8.14
C LEU A 281 -7.93 6.49 6.81
N ALA A 282 -7.41 7.71 6.82
CA ALA A 282 -7.03 8.44 5.62
C ALA A 282 -5.95 7.69 4.80
N PHE A 283 -4.91 7.18 5.44
CA PHE A 283 -3.90 6.38 4.76
C PHE A 283 -4.47 5.09 4.18
N ASN A 284 -5.36 4.39 4.88
CA ASN A 284 -6.01 3.18 4.38
C ASN A 284 -6.92 3.49 3.17
N LEU A 285 -7.76 4.53 3.26
CA LEU A 285 -8.65 4.94 2.16
C LEU A 285 -7.88 5.35 0.90
N VAL A 286 -6.74 6.02 1.05
CA VAL A 286 -5.86 6.34 -0.08
C VAL A 286 -5.21 5.08 -0.64
N GLY A 287 -4.76 4.15 0.22
CA GLY A 287 -4.21 2.86 -0.20
C GLY A 287 -5.20 2.03 -1.02
N ASP A 288 -6.44 1.92 -0.55
CA ASP A 288 -7.52 1.21 -1.25
C ASP A 288 -7.87 1.90 -2.58
N GLY A 289 -7.98 3.24 -2.58
CA GLY A 289 -8.21 3.99 -3.81
C GLY A 289 -7.12 3.80 -4.86
N VAL A 290 -5.86 3.76 -4.45
CA VAL A 290 -4.72 3.47 -5.34
C VAL A 290 -4.79 2.03 -5.87
N ARG A 291 -5.10 1.07 -4.99
CA ARG A 291 -5.27 -0.35 -5.36
C ARG A 291 -6.36 -0.52 -6.42
N ASP A 292 -7.52 0.10 -6.22
CA ASP A 292 -8.64 0.07 -7.16
C ASP A 292 -8.28 0.73 -8.50
N ALA A 293 -7.59 1.86 -8.47
CA ALA A 293 -7.18 2.56 -9.68
C ALA A 293 -6.19 1.74 -10.52
N ILE A 294 -5.29 0.96 -9.87
CA ILE A 294 -4.30 0.09 -10.52
C ILE A 294 -4.94 -1.23 -10.97
N GLY A 295 -5.73 -1.89 -10.11
CA GLY A 295 -6.32 -3.20 -10.37
C GLY A 295 -7.24 -3.22 -11.60
N HIS A 296 -8.07 -2.21 -11.76
CA HIS A 296 -8.92 -2.07 -12.94
C HIS A 296 -8.16 -1.74 -14.24
N SER A 297 -6.91 -1.28 -14.15
CA SER A 297 -6.07 -1.06 -15.33
C SER A 297 -5.56 -2.38 -15.92
N SER A 298 -5.28 -3.37 -15.07
CA SER A 298 -4.85 -4.71 -15.49
C SER A 298 -6.00 -5.55 -16.06
N ALA A 299 -7.23 -5.38 -15.54
CA ALA A 299 -8.41 -6.05 -16.06
C ALA A 299 -8.95 -5.43 -17.38
N ALA A 300 -8.55 -4.19 -17.68
CA ALA A 300 -9.00 -3.45 -18.87
C ALA A 300 -8.01 -3.51 -20.05
N ALA A 301 -6.96 -4.33 -20.00
CA ALA A 301 -6.24 -4.68 -21.22
C ALA A 301 -7.23 -5.40 -22.15
N PRO A 302 -7.56 -4.84 -23.32
CA PRO A 302 -8.44 -5.54 -24.24
C PRO A 302 -7.70 -6.80 -24.67
N ARG A 303 -8.05 -7.94 -24.06
CA ARG A 303 -7.74 -9.23 -24.68
C ARG A 303 -8.25 -9.11 -26.09
N ARG A 304 -7.33 -9.15 -27.03
CA ARG A 304 -7.53 -8.89 -28.44
C ARG A 304 -8.79 -9.60 -28.92
N ARG A 305 -9.82 -8.82 -29.20
CA ARG A 305 -11.11 -9.30 -29.73
C ARG A 305 -10.91 -10.03 -31.05
N GLY A 306 -9.75 -9.78 -31.71
CA GLY A 306 -9.32 -10.43 -32.93
C GLY A 306 -8.86 -11.88 -32.74
N GLU A 307 -8.07 -12.20 -31.69
CA GLU A 307 -7.61 -13.58 -31.46
C GLU A 307 -8.74 -14.51 -31.01
N ARG A 308 -9.78 -13.95 -30.37
CA ARG A 308 -10.96 -14.73 -29.99
C ARG A 308 -11.87 -15.05 -31.19
N ALA A 309 -12.00 -14.12 -32.12
CA ALA A 309 -12.75 -14.33 -33.36
C ALA A 309 -12.02 -15.35 -34.31
N GLU A 310 -10.70 -15.33 -34.30
CA GLU A 310 -9.88 -16.22 -35.10
C GLU A 310 -9.76 -17.63 -34.48
N ARG A 311 -9.70 -17.76 -33.14
CA ARG A 311 -9.84 -19.03 -32.43
C ARG A 311 -11.24 -19.61 -32.54
N ALA A 312 -12.29 -18.77 -32.48
CA ALA A 312 -13.66 -19.24 -32.70
C ALA A 312 -13.93 -19.69 -34.13
N ARG A 313 -13.20 -19.15 -35.11
CA ARG A 313 -13.27 -19.62 -36.51
C ARG A 313 -12.41 -20.87 -36.78
N ARG A 314 -11.39 -21.17 -35.95
CA ARG A 314 -10.58 -22.38 -36.00
C ARG A 314 -11.06 -23.51 -35.11
N ALA A 315 -12.05 -23.29 -34.26
CA ALA A 315 -12.74 -24.36 -33.58
C ALA A 315 -13.58 -25.10 -34.65
N GLU A 316 -13.02 -26.15 -35.23
CA GLU A 316 -13.78 -27.13 -35.97
C GLU A 316 -14.97 -27.56 -35.11
N PRO A 317 -16.18 -27.67 -35.69
CA PRO A 317 -17.30 -28.22 -34.94
C PRO A 317 -16.88 -29.61 -34.44
N ALA A 318 -16.95 -29.79 -33.11
CA ALA A 318 -16.71 -31.09 -32.52
C ALA A 318 -17.55 -32.15 -33.30
N PRO A 319 -17.00 -33.31 -33.65
CA PRO A 319 -17.70 -34.31 -34.40
C PRO A 319 -19.02 -34.65 -33.73
N THR A 320 -20.08 -34.27 -34.38
CA THR A 320 -21.46 -34.67 -34.02
C THR A 320 -21.62 -36.11 -34.52
N GLY A 321 -21.53 -37.04 -33.62
CA GLY A 321 -21.96 -38.39 -33.94
C GLY A 321 -21.07 -39.48 -33.39
N GLU A 322 -21.74 -40.43 -32.76
CA GLU A 322 -21.32 -41.81 -32.55
C GLU A 322 -20.12 -42.04 -31.61
N HIS A 323 -20.41 -42.50 -30.46
CA HIS A 323 -19.67 -43.20 -29.40
C HIS A 323 -19.77 -42.57 -28.02
N ALA A 324 -21.03 -42.36 -27.54
CA ALA A 324 -21.29 -41.93 -26.18
C ALA A 324 -21.34 -43.09 -25.15
N GLU A 325 -21.22 -44.35 -25.61
CA GLU A 325 -21.42 -45.50 -24.70
C GLU A 325 -20.23 -45.85 -23.81
N ASP A 326 -19.00 -45.34 -24.12
CA ASP A 326 -17.79 -45.62 -23.33
C ASP A 326 -17.22 -44.36 -22.62
N ALA A 327 -17.92 -43.26 -22.60
CA ALA A 327 -17.44 -42.03 -21.96
C ALA A 327 -17.76 -42.02 -20.45
N LEU A 328 -16.71 -41.85 -19.62
CA LEU A 328 -16.87 -41.64 -18.18
C LEU A 328 -17.58 -40.31 -17.82
N LEU A 329 -17.37 -39.31 -18.67
CA LEU A 329 -17.99 -38.00 -18.56
C LEU A 329 -18.29 -37.46 -19.96
N SER A 330 -19.55 -37.10 -20.20
CA SER A 330 -19.98 -36.44 -21.44
C SER A 330 -20.66 -35.11 -21.07
N VAL A 331 -20.07 -33.99 -21.45
CA VAL A 331 -20.63 -32.66 -21.26
C VAL A 331 -21.08 -32.14 -22.62
N ARG A 332 -22.35 -31.72 -22.73
CA ARG A 332 -22.92 -31.19 -23.96
C ARG A 332 -23.53 -29.82 -23.71
N GLY A 333 -23.19 -28.83 -24.55
CA GLY A 333 -23.79 -27.53 -24.52
C GLY A 333 -23.49 -26.71 -23.23
N LEU A 334 -22.31 -26.91 -22.62
CA LEU A 334 -21.92 -26.17 -21.44
C LEU A 334 -21.89 -24.66 -21.73
N THR A 335 -22.75 -23.91 -21.05
CA THR A 335 -22.81 -22.47 -21.14
C THR A 335 -22.60 -21.89 -19.75
N VAL A 336 -21.63 -20.98 -19.60
CA VAL A 336 -21.35 -20.29 -18.34
C VAL A 336 -21.56 -18.80 -18.53
N GLU A 337 -22.49 -18.26 -17.75
CA GLU A 337 -22.84 -16.82 -17.73
C GLU A 337 -22.44 -16.24 -16.38
N PHE A 338 -21.80 -15.08 -16.38
CA PHE A 338 -21.56 -14.29 -15.17
C PHE A 338 -22.52 -13.11 -15.13
N PRO A 339 -23.10 -12.79 -13.96
CA PRO A 339 -23.89 -11.58 -13.81
C PRO A 339 -23.01 -10.38 -14.12
N GLY A 340 -23.25 -9.73 -15.24
CA GLY A 340 -22.60 -8.48 -15.62
C GLY A 340 -23.44 -7.33 -15.11
N GLY A 341 -22.82 -6.30 -14.49
CA GLY A 341 -23.53 -5.08 -14.10
C GLY A 341 -24.29 -4.46 -15.28
N ASP A 342 -24.42 -3.14 -15.36
CA ASP A 342 -25.23 -2.35 -16.34
C ASP A 342 -25.19 -2.78 -17.83
N ARG A 343 -24.48 -3.84 -18.21
CA ARG A 343 -24.32 -4.33 -19.60
C ARG A 343 -24.94 -5.71 -19.86
N GLY A 344 -25.72 -6.24 -18.92
CA GLY A 344 -26.32 -7.57 -19.04
C GLY A 344 -25.32 -8.72 -18.77
N PRO A 345 -25.80 -9.98 -18.71
CA PRO A 345 -24.97 -11.15 -18.41
C PRO A 345 -23.86 -11.35 -19.45
N ALA A 346 -22.64 -11.58 -18.97
CA ALA A 346 -21.51 -11.90 -19.83
C ALA A 346 -21.36 -13.41 -19.99
N ARG A 347 -21.68 -13.93 -21.18
CA ARG A 347 -21.48 -15.35 -21.53
C ARG A 347 -19.99 -15.60 -21.78
N VAL A 348 -19.35 -16.42 -20.94
CA VAL A 348 -17.90 -16.72 -20.98
C VAL A 348 -17.61 -18.04 -21.66
N VAL A 349 -18.49 -19.01 -21.50
CA VAL A 349 -18.47 -20.29 -22.20
C VAL A 349 -19.82 -20.42 -22.91
N ASP A 350 -19.82 -20.81 -24.17
CA ASP A 350 -21.04 -20.91 -24.98
C ASP A 350 -21.02 -22.21 -25.78
N GLY A 351 -21.92 -23.13 -25.43
CA GLY A 351 -22.18 -24.35 -26.19
C GLY A 351 -21.01 -25.34 -26.27
N VAL A 352 -20.09 -25.35 -25.32
CA VAL A 352 -18.92 -26.27 -25.36
C VAL A 352 -19.36 -27.68 -24.98
N GLY A 353 -18.98 -28.66 -25.83
CA GLY A 353 -19.15 -30.07 -25.56
C GLY A 353 -17.79 -30.81 -25.54
N PHE A 354 -17.62 -31.74 -24.61
CA PHE A 354 -16.47 -32.65 -24.57
C PHE A 354 -16.85 -33.96 -23.88
N ALA A 355 -16.11 -35.01 -24.19
CA ALA A 355 -16.25 -36.29 -23.54
C ALA A 355 -14.87 -36.76 -23.06
N VAL A 356 -14.83 -37.37 -21.86
CA VAL A 356 -13.61 -37.96 -21.28
C VAL A 356 -13.80 -39.47 -21.22
N ARG A 357 -12.88 -40.22 -21.74
CA ARG A 357 -12.86 -41.70 -21.73
C ARG A 357 -12.03 -42.23 -20.58
N ARG A 358 -12.20 -43.53 -20.28
CA ARG A 358 -11.42 -44.18 -19.24
C ARG A 358 -9.95 -44.27 -19.65
N GLY A 359 -9.06 -43.57 -18.92
CA GLY A 359 -7.63 -43.55 -19.19
C GLY A 359 -7.11 -42.33 -19.96
N GLU A 360 -7.96 -41.33 -20.30
CA GLU A 360 -7.57 -40.02 -20.85
C GLU A 360 -7.26 -39.02 -19.78
#